data_8d19841df9795be9b479591e05e34ad0
#
_entry.id   8d19841df9795be9b479591e05e34ad0
#
_cell.length_a   1.000
_cell.length_b   1.000
_cell.length_c   1.000
_cell.angle_alpha   90.00
_cell.angle_beta   90.00
_cell.angle_gamma   90.00
#
_symmetry.space_group_name_H-M   'P 1'
#
loop_
_entity.id
_entity.type
_entity.pdbx_description
1 polymer ?
#
loop_
_entity_poly.entity_id
_entity_poly.type
_entity_poly.pdbx_seq_one_letter_code
_entity_poly.pdbx_strand_id
1 'polypeptide(L)'
;NKVQILGTEELSWLDALEPRQRWETIEKLMQSHPLALVITRNQPCPEDLRAAADESGTPLWVSPKRGHELLNHLSYHLARTLAPRVILHGVFMEIYSIGVLITGEAGSGKSELALELLSRGHRLVADDAPEFTQIAPDVLDGTCPELLQDLLEVRGLGVLNVREMFGDTAVKKNKYLRLIVHLTKPMTEPTPHGYERLTGDSGTRHVLDLDVPLITLPVMPGRNLAVLTEAATR
;
A
#
# COMPACT_ATOMS: atom_id res chain seq x y z
N ASN A 1 21.54 13.01 -3.56
CA ASN A 1 20.83 13.37 -2.31
C ASN A 1 20.69 12.14 -1.42
N LYS A 2 21.48 12.04 -0.34
CA LYS A 2 21.50 10.88 0.57
C LYS A 2 21.48 11.38 2.03
N VAL A 3 20.86 10.64 2.92
CA VAL A 3 21.05 10.80 4.37
C VAL A 3 22.34 10.08 4.74
N GLN A 4 23.27 10.78 5.41
CA GLN A 4 24.52 10.21 5.88
C GLN A 4 24.37 9.82 7.34
N ILE A 5 24.72 8.59 7.67
CA ILE A 5 24.65 8.06 9.03
C ILE A 5 26.10 7.88 9.51
N LEU A 6 26.43 8.54 10.60
CA LEU A 6 27.76 8.52 11.21
C LEU A 6 27.68 7.75 12.53
N GLY A 7 28.38 6.65 12.60
CA GLY A 7 28.51 5.81 13.79
C GLY A 7 29.81 6.09 14.57
N THR A 8 30.08 5.22 15.53
CA THR A 8 31.31 5.30 16.35
C THR A 8 32.56 5.13 15.50
N GLU A 9 32.51 4.27 14.50
CA GLU A 9 33.68 3.97 13.66
C GLU A 9 34.02 5.14 12.75
N GLU A 10 33.03 5.74 12.10
CA GLU A 10 33.21 6.90 11.24
C GLU A 10 33.72 8.12 12.03
N LEU A 11 33.16 8.37 13.22
CA LEU A 11 33.59 9.48 14.06
C LEU A 11 35.00 9.24 14.61
N SER A 12 35.32 8.01 15.06
CA SER A 12 36.67 7.68 15.53
C SER A 12 37.70 7.79 14.41
N TRP A 13 37.33 7.38 13.19
CA TRP A 13 38.20 7.56 12.03
C TRP A 13 38.40 9.04 11.72
N LEU A 14 37.38 9.86 11.77
CA LEU A 14 37.44 11.31 11.56
C LEU A 14 38.33 11.98 12.62
N ASP A 15 38.23 11.53 13.87
CA ASP A 15 39.07 12.06 14.98
C ASP A 15 40.54 11.67 14.88
N ALA A 16 40.85 10.54 14.20
CA ALA A 16 42.21 10.10 13.97
C ALA A 16 42.94 10.80 12.81
N LEU A 17 42.22 11.60 12.02
CA LEU A 17 42.80 12.33 10.89
C LEU A 17 43.62 13.53 11.36
N GLU A 18 44.68 13.83 10.62
CA GLU A 18 45.41 15.09 10.77
C GLU A 18 44.47 16.29 10.47
N PRO A 19 44.62 17.45 11.14
CA PRO A 19 43.69 18.58 11.05
C PRO A 19 43.34 19.01 9.63
N ARG A 20 44.32 19.02 8.73
CA ARG A 20 44.10 19.37 7.31
C ARG A 20 43.26 18.32 6.55
N GLN A 21 43.57 17.06 6.77
CA GLN A 21 42.85 15.96 6.13
C GLN A 21 41.41 15.85 6.65
N ARG A 22 41.22 16.11 7.95
CA ARG A 22 39.93 16.16 8.60
C ARG A 22 39.06 17.25 7.98
N TRP A 23 39.61 18.47 7.85
CA TRP A 23 38.90 19.59 7.23
C TRP A 23 38.52 19.28 5.77
N GLU A 24 39.46 18.79 4.93
CA GLU A 24 39.21 18.39 3.57
C GLU A 24 38.13 17.29 3.43
N THR A 25 38.07 16.38 4.40
CA THR A 25 37.09 15.29 4.46
C THR A 25 35.69 15.82 4.77
N ILE A 26 35.56 16.70 5.76
CA ILE A 26 34.29 17.34 6.12
C ILE A 26 33.80 18.20 4.95
N GLU A 27 34.67 18.98 4.31
CA GLU A 27 34.34 19.79 3.15
C GLU A 27 33.80 18.92 2.00
N LYS A 28 34.46 17.81 1.66
CA LYS A 28 33.99 16.87 0.63
C LYS A 28 32.64 16.26 0.99
N LEU A 29 32.41 15.96 2.26
CA LEU A 29 31.13 15.46 2.74
C LEU A 29 30.02 16.49 2.46
N MET A 30 30.23 17.77 2.80
CA MET A 30 29.25 18.82 2.55
C MET A 30 29.07 19.11 1.05
N GLN A 31 30.15 19.09 0.23
CA GLN A 31 30.08 19.20 -1.22
C GLN A 31 29.24 18.10 -1.88
N SER A 32 29.07 16.94 -1.23
CA SER A 32 28.16 15.89 -1.72
C SER A 32 26.66 16.23 -1.56
N HIS A 33 26.34 17.39 -0.95
CA HIS A 33 25.00 17.87 -0.65
C HIS A 33 24.12 16.82 0.03
N PRO A 34 24.50 16.32 1.22
CA PRO A 34 23.68 15.38 1.96
C PRO A 34 22.35 16.03 2.36
N LEU A 35 21.25 15.25 2.29
CA LEU A 35 19.95 15.70 2.76
C LEU A 35 19.91 15.93 4.27
N ALA A 36 20.68 15.15 5.01
CA ALA A 36 20.85 15.26 6.45
C ALA A 36 22.06 14.43 6.89
N LEU A 37 22.61 14.79 8.06
CA LEU A 37 23.58 14.02 8.81
C LEU A 37 22.92 13.48 10.08
N VAL A 38 23.16 12.21 10.41
CA VAL A 38 22.65 11.60 11.64
C VAL A 38 23.78 10.91 12.39
N ILE A 39 24.10 11.43 13.57
CA ILE A 39 25.05 10.80 14.49
C ILE A 39 24.30 9.80 15.35
N THR A 40 24.81 8.56 15.44
CA THR A 40 24.15 7.47 16.14
C THR A 40 24.72 7.24 17.55
N ARG A 41 24.00 6.46 18.39
CA ARG A 41 24.41 6.07 19.75
C ARG A 41 24.70 7.25 20.69
N ASN A 42 24.02 8.39 20.50
CA ASN A 42 24.28 9.60 21.28
C ASN A 42 25.76 10.00 21.32
N GLN A 43 26.52 9.69 20.27
CA GLN A 43 27.90 10.17 20.19
C GLN A 43 27.92 11.69 20.16
N PRO A 44 28.93 12.33 20.79
CA PRO A 44 29.08 13.77 20.74
C PRO A 44 29.31 14.21 19.27
N CYS A 45 28.67 15.30 18.89
CA CYS A 45 28.91 15.89 17.58
C CYS A 45 30.23 16.71 17.61
N PRO A 46 31.21 16.41 16.75
CA PRO A 46 32.39 17.26 16.60
C PRO A 46 32.02 18.68 16.21
N GLU A 47 32.69 19.68 16.79
CA GLU A 47 32.36 21.10 16.58
C GLU A 47 32.59 21.53 15.12
N ASP A 48 33.65 21.07 14.48
CA ASP A 48 33.98 21.35 13.10
C ASP A 48 32.95 20.75 12.13
N LEU A 49 32.47 19.55 12.40
CA LEU A 49 31.37 18.91 11.62
C LEU A 49 30.04 19.68 11.78
N ARG A 50 29.76 20.15 13.00
CA ARG A 50 28.58 20.99 13.28
C ARG A 50 28.67 22.32 12.55
N ALA A 51 29.80 23.02 12.65
CA ALA A 51 30.00 24.29 11.95
C ALA A 51 29.84 24.16 10.43
N ALA A 52 30.40 23.11 9.84
CA ALA A 52 30.27 22.83 8.40
C ALA A 52 28.83 22.49 8.00
N ALA A 53 28.08 21.77 8.83
CA ALA A 53 26.68 21.49 8.60
C ALA A 53 25.82 22.75 8.68
N ASP A 54 26.06 23.61 9.68
CA ASP A 54 25.37 24.88 9.82
C ASP A 54 25.66 25.83 8.66
N GLU A 55 26.92 25.92 8.21
CA GLU A 55 27.32 26.75 7.07
C GLU A 55 26.66 26.29 5.73
N SER A 56 26.57 24.96 5.56
CA SER A 56 25.94 24.38 4.36
C SER A 56 24.42 24.32 4.41
N GLY A 57 23.80 24.66 5.58
CA GLY A 57 22.37 24.50 5.82
C GLY A 57 21.92 23.03 5.87
N THR A 58 22.83 22.09 6.13
CA THR A 58 22.53 20.66 6.20
C THR A 58 22.01 20.29 7.59
N PRO A 59 20.80 19.74 7.72
CA PRO A 59 20.28 19.28 9.02
C PRO A 59 21.17 18.21 9.64
N LEU A 60 21.50 18.40 10.94
CA LEU A 60 22.30 17.45 11.71
C LEU A 60 21.53 17.02 12.97
N TRP A 61 21.37 15.72 13.13
CA TRP A 61 20.66 15.12 14.27
C TRP A 61 21.55 14.13 15.03
N VAL A 62 21.26 13.95 16.31
CA VAL A 62 21.85 12.92 17.16
C VAL A 62 20.75 11.94 17.56
N SER A 63 20.99 10.64 17.39
CA SER A 63 20.05 9.57 17.70
C SER A 63 20.65 8.59 18.72
N PRO A 64 19.86 8.11 19.71
CA PRO A 64 20.31 7.05 20.63
C PRO A 64 20.41 5.68 19.93
N LYS A 65 19.75 5.51 18.78
CA LYS A 65 19.71 4.24 18.05
C LYS A 65 21.06 3.89 17.42
N ARG A 66 21.27 2.58 17.17
CA ARG A 66 22.40 2.10 16.37
C ARG A 66 22.16 2.39 14.88
N GLY A 67 23.24 2.50 14.10
CA GLY A 67 23.14 2.84 12.67
C GLY A 67 22.21 1.93 11.87
N HIS A 68 22.31 0.59 12.06
CA HIS A 68 21.44 -0.38 11.38
C HIS A 68 19.97 -0.29 11.82
N GLU A 69 19.70 -0.03 13.11
CA GLU A 69 18.34 0.18 13.60
C GLU A 69 17.72 1.44 12.98
N LEU A 70 18.50 2.52 12.94
CA LEU A 70 18.08 3.77 12.32
C LEU A 70 17.83 3.59 10.83
N LEU A 71 18.72 2.91 10.11
CA LEU A 71 18.58 2.62 8.68
C LEU A 71 17.29 1.82 8.42
N ASN A 72 17.03 0.78 9.20
CA ASN A 72 15.82 -0.02 9.07
C ASN A 72 14.55 0.81 9.32
N HIS A 73 14.55 1.65 10.36
CA HIS A 73 13.41 2.55 10.64
C HIS A 73 13.18 3.56 9.52
N LEU A 74 14.22 4.22 9.04
CA LEU A 74 14.13 5.19 7.95
C LEU A 74 13.66 4.51 6.67
N SER A 75 14.25 3.37 6.29
CA SER A 75 13.87 2.63 5.09
C SER A 75 12.41 2.19 5.15
N TYR A 76 11.95 1.66 6.28
CA TYR A 76 10.55 1.27 6.46
C TYR A 76 9.59 2.47 6.34
N HIS A 77 9.91 3.58 7.01
CA HIS A 77 9.07 4.79 6.98
C HIS A 77 9.04 5.42 5.60
N LEU A 78 10.20 5.59 4.96
CA LEU A 78 10.31 6.17 3.61
C LEU A 78 9.66 5.28 2.56
N ALA A 79 9.82 3.95 2.64
CA ALA A 79 9.16 3.03 1.74
C ALA A 79 7.63 3.17 1.77
N ARG A 80 7.05 3.39 2.95
CA ARG A 80 5.60 3.61 3.07
C ARG A 80 5.16 5.02 2.66
N THR A 81 5.95 6.03 2.98
CA THR A 81 5.58 7.45 2.75
C THR A 81 5.76 7.87 1.29
N LEU A 82 6.82 7.37 0.65
CA LEU A 82 7.18 7.69 -0.74
C LEU A 82 6.74 6.61 -1.74
N ALA A 83 6.09 5.54 -1.25
CA ALA A 83 5.61 4.47 -2.10
C ALA A 83 4.62 4.98 -3.16
N PRO A 84 4.72 4.50 -4.39
CA PRO A 84 3.71 4.77 -5.41
C PRO A 84 2.32 4.38 -4.93
N ARG A 85 1.32 5.21 -5.22
CA ARG A 85 -0.07 5.01 -4.82
C ARG A 85 -1.02 5.19 -5.98
N VAL A 86 -2.10 4.44 -5.96
CA VAL A 86 -3.20 4.57 -6.91
C VAL A 86 -4.54 4.35 -6.22
N ILE A 87 -5.54 5.12 -6.58
CA ILE A 87 -6.93 4.88 -6.19
C ILE A 87 -7.60 4.13 -7.32
N LEU A 88 -8.24 3.01 -7.00
CA LEU A 88 -9.03 2.24 -7.95
C LEU A 88 -10.49 2.26 -7.54
N HIS A 89 -11.39 2.40 -8.52
CA HIS A 89 -12.82 2.36 -8.26
C HIS A 89 -13.32 0.93 -8.10
N GLY A 90 -14.01 0.65 -6.98
CA GLY A 90 -14.59 -0.66 -6.68
C GLY A 90 -14.71 -0.93 -5.18
N VAL A 91 -15.18 -2.12 -4.83
CA VAL A 91 -15.29 -2.58 -3.45
C VAL A 91 -14.12 -3.50 -3.13
N PHE A 92 -13.34 -3.14 -2.11
CA PHE A 92 -12.20 -3.93 -1.66
C PHE A 92 -12.53 -4.71 -0.39
N MET A 93 -12.39 -6.03 -0.45
CA MET A 93 -12.77 -6.94 0.63
C MET A 93 -11.67 -7.95 0.95
N GLU A 94 -11.72 -8.48 2.17
CA GLU A 94 -11.02 -9.71 2.52
C GLU A 94 -11.99 -10.90 2.39
N ILE A 95 -11.69 -11.83 1.46
CA ILE A 95 -12.46 -13.06 1.22
C ILE A 95 -11.52 -14.24 1.46
N TYR A 96 -11.84 -15.13 2.40
CA TYR A 96 -10.97 -16.26 2.82
C TYR A 96 -9.51 -15.85 3.06
N SER A 97 -9.29 -14.72 3.74
CA SER A 97 -7.97 -14.15 4.00
C SER A 97 -7.22 -13.62 2.77
N ILE A 98 -7.86 -13.53 1.60
CA ILE A 98 -7.31 -12.94 0.37
C ILE A 98 -7.93 -11.56 0.15
N GLY A 99 -7.12 -10.56 -0.20
CA GLY A 99 -7.61 -9.23 -0.60
C GLY A 99 -8.11 -9.27 -2.04
N VAL A 100 -9.39 -8.99 -2.22
CA VAL A 100 -10.09 -9.03 -3.50
C VAL A 100 -10.69 -7.67 -3.80
N LEU A 101 -10.36 -7.09 -4.96
CA LEU A 101 -10.99 -5.89 -5.47
C LEU A 101 -12.11 -6.26 -6.45
N ILE A 102 -13.33 -5.95 -6.10
CA ILE A 102 -14.51 -6.14 -6.94
C ILE A 102 -14.72 -4.89 -7.77
N THR A 103 -14.60 -5.01 -9.09
CA THR A 103 -14.75 -3.92 -10.07
C THR A 103 -15.92 -4.18 -11.01
N GLY A 104 -16.31 -3.20 -11.80
CA GLY A 104 -17.38 -3.29 -12.78
C GLY A 104 -18.06 -1.94 -12.99
N GLU A 105 -18.90 -1.83 -14.00
CA GLU A 105 -19.65 -0.61 -14.28
C GLU A 105 -20.55 -0.18 -13.11
N ALA A 106 -20.97 1.09 -13.11
CA ALA A 106 -21.97 1.55 -12.16
C ALA A 106 -23.27 0.74 -12.31
N GLY A 107 -23.81 0.25 -11.18
CA GLY A 107 -25.01 -0.58 -11.17
C GLY A 107 -24.76 -2.04 -11.59
N SER A 108 -23.52 -2.53 -11.62
CA SER A 108 -23.22 -3.94 -11.88
C SER A 108 -23.44 -4.87 -10.69
N GLY A 109 -23.87 -4.36 -9.53
CA GLY A 109 -24.13 -5.17 -8.35
C GLY A 109 -22.93 -5.37 -7.42
N LYS A 110 -21.89 -4.51 -7.49
CA LYS A 110 -20.69 -4.60 -6.63
C LYS A 110 -21.03 -4.51 -5.14
N SER A 111 -21.82 -3.51 -4.76
CA SER A 111 -22.16 -3.26 -3.35
C SER A 111 -23.17 -4.29 -2.83
N GLU A 112 -24.08 -4.77 -3.67
CA GLU A 112 -25.00 -5.87 -3.33
C GLU A 112 -24.22 -7.19 -3.10
N LEU A 113 -23.23 -7.47 -3.96
CA LEU A 113 -22.33 -8.59 -3.77
C LEU A 113 -21.51 -8.46 -2.48
N ALA A 114 -21.00 -7.26 -2.21
CA ALA A 114 -20.26 -7.00 -0.98
C ALA A 114 -21.12 -7.22 0.27
N LEU A 115 -22.39 -6.76 0.26
CA LEU A 115 -23.33 -6.96 1.37
C LEU A 115 -23.63 -8.46 1.58
N GLU A 116 -23.80 -9.23 0.51
CA GLU A 116 -23.95 -10.68 0.60
C GLU A 116 -22.69 -11.36 1.17
N LEU A 117 -21.50 -10.97 0.71
CA LEU A 117 -20.24 -11.50 1.23
C LEU A 117 -20.03 -11.14 2.72
N LEU A 118 -20.43 -9.94 3.17
CA LEU A 118 -20.42 -9.57 4.59
C LEU A 118 -21.33 -10.47 5.42
N SER A 119 -22.54 -10.77 4.94
CA SER A 119 -23.48 -11.69 5.62
C SER A 119 -22.93 -13.11 5.72
N ARG A 120 -21.98 -13.48 4.86
CA ARG A 120 -21.29 -14.77 4.84
C ARG A 120 -20.00 -14.78 5.70
N GLY A 121 -19.70 -13.67 6.38
CA GLY A 121 -18.57 -13.55 7.32
C GLY A 121 -17.26 -13.04 6.70
N HIS A 122 -17.30 -12.52 5.46
CA HIS A 122 -16.17 -11.81 4.87
C HIS A 122 -16.08 -10.38 5.40
N ARG A 123 -14.98 -9.67 5.10
CA ARG A 123 -14.69 -8.36 5.71
C ARG A 123 -14.55 -7.27 4.67
N LEU A 124 -15.14 -6.11 4.94
CA LEU A 124 -14.93 -4.90 4.16
C LEU A 124 -13.58 -4.27 4.50
N VAL A 125 -12.86 -3.82 3.50
CA VAL A 125 -11.68 -2.94 3.66
C VAL A 125 -12.03 -1.53 3.20
N ALA A 126 -12.59 -1.37 2.01
CA ALA A 126 -12.99 -0.08 1.46
C ALA A 126 -14.09 -0.24 0.41
N ASP A 127 -14.97 0.75 0.32
CA ASP A 127 -15.91 0.93 -0.78
C ASP A 127 -15.56 2.16 -1.59
N ASP A 128 -15.93 2.14 -2.87
CA ASP A 128 -15.81 3.20 -3.89
C ASP A 128 -14.37 3.60 -4.26
N ALA A 129 -13.54 3.99 -3.31
CA ALA A 129 -12.22 4.56 -3.56
C ALA A 129 -11.09 3.91 -2.74
N PRO A 130 -10.89 2.57 -2.78
CA PRO A 130 -9.73 1.95 -2.14
C PRO A 130 -8.41 2.51 -2.69
N GLU A 131 -7.51 2.89 -1.77
CA GLU A 131 -6.16 3.34 -2.08
C GLU A 131 -5.20 2.17 -1.97
N PHE A 132 -4.42 1.92 -3.02
CA PHE A 132 -3.39 0.89 -3.07
C PHE A 132 -2.01 1.52 -3.09
N THR A 133 -1.17 1.12 -2.13
CA THR A 133 0.22 1.57 -1.98
C THR A 133 1.16 0.41 -2.25
N GLN A 134 2.12 0.58 -3.14
CA GLN A 134 3.14 -0.44 -3.43
C GLN A 134 4.25 -0.38 -2.38
N ILE A 135 4.13 -1.19 -1.33
CA ILE A 135 5.06 -1.19 -0.18
C ILE A 135 6.26 -2.10 -0.35
N ALA A 136 6.23 -2.98 -1.35
CA ALA A 136 7.33 -3.84 -1.78
C ALA A 136 7.15 -4.17 -3.27
N PRO A 137 8.18 -4.70 -3.97
CA PRO A 137 8.11 -4.98 -5.41
C PRO A 137 6.92 -5.86 -5.82
N ASP A 138 6.45 -6.73 -4.93
CA ASP A 138 5.37 -7.69 -5.16
C ASP A 138 4.15 -7.51 -4.23
N VAL A 139 4.05 -6.37 -3.53
CA VAL A 139 3.01 -6.14 -2.51
C VAL A 139 2.31 -4.80 -2.69
N LEU A 140 1.00 -4.88 -2.98
CA LEU A 140 0.06 -3.76 -2.97
C LEU A 140 -0.77 -3.80 -1.68
N ASP A 141 -0.55 -2.85 -0.77
CA ASP A 141 -1.34 -2.70 0.46
C ASP A 141 -2.54 -1.81 0.18
N GLY A 142 -3.74 -2.38 0.24
CA GLY A 142 -4.99 -1.67 0.01
C GLY A 142 -5.61 -1.19 1.32
N THR A 143 -6.01 0.08 1.35
CA THR A 143 -6.58 0.77 2.51
C THR A 143 -7.82 1.57 2.12
N CYS A 144 -8.60 1.99 3.11
CA CYS A 144 -9.70 2.92 2.94
C CYS A 144 -9.28 4.33 3.38
N PRO A 145 -9.63 5.40 2.63
CA PRO A 145 -9.51 6.76 3.12
C PRO A 145 -10.27 6.95 4.45
N GLU A 146 -9.70 7.70 5.39
CA GLU A 146 -10.25 7.83 6.76
C GLU A 146 -11.73 8.28 6.79
N LEU A 147 -12.14 9.16 5.89
CA LEU A 147 -13.50 9.68 5.82
C LEU A 147 -14.52 8.65 5.30
N LEU A 148 -14.10 7.58 4.64
CA LEU A 148 -14.96 6.55 4.05
C LEU A 148 -14.89 5.22 4.81
N GLN A 149 -14.16 5.18 5.92
CA GLN A 149 -13.98 3.93 6.68
C GLN A 149 -15.30 3.36 7.17
N ASP A 150 -15.42 2.04 7.04
CA ASP A 150 -16.55 1.24 7.50
C ASP A 150 -17.90 1.54 6.80
N LEU A 151 -17.89 2.38 5.76
CA LEU A 151 -19.07 2.74 4.99
C LEU A 151 -19.16 1.88 3.72
N LEU A 152 -20.41 1.49 3.38
CA LEU A 152 -20.76 0.78 2.14
C LEU A 152 -22.00 1.43 1.55
N GLU A 153 -21.91 1.96 0.33
CA GLU A 153 -23.06 2.50 -0.37
C GLU A 153 -23.80 1.41 -1.13
N VAL A 154 -25.05 1.15 -0.77
CA VAL A 154 -25.90 0.15 -1.46
C VAL A 154 -27.09 0.85 -2.10
N ARG A 155 -27.24 0.67 -3.40
CA ARG A 155 -28.34 1.28 -4.16
C ARG A 155 -29.70 0.89 -3.59
N GLY A 156 -30.53 1.87 -3.28
CA GLY A 156 -31.86 1.65 -2.70
C GLY A 156 -31.88 1.55 -1.17
N LEU A 157 -30.73 1.36 -0.51
CA LEU A 157 -30.60 1.36 0.94
C LEU A 157 -29.85 2.60 1.46
N GLY A 158 -29.04 3.24 0.59
CA GLY A 158 -28.18 4.37 0.98
C GLY A 158 -26.84 3.91 1.53
N VAL A 159 -26.21 4.76 2.36
CA VAL A 159 -24.91 4.51 2.97
C VAL A 159 -25.10 3.74 4.29
N LEU A 160 -24.52 2.56 4.36
CA LEU A 160 -24.58 1.65 5.51
C LEU A 160 -23.28 1.72 6.31
N ASN A 161 -23.37 1.76 7.63
CA ASN A 161 -22.19 1.57 8.50
C ASN A 161 -22.02 0.08 8.79
N VAL A 162 -21.04 -0.54 8.13
CA VAL A 162 -20.79 -1.98 8.20
C VAL A 162 -20.39 -2.42 9.62
N ARG A 163 -19.62 -1.61 10.33
CA ARG A 163 -19.21 -1.90 11.70
C ARG A 163 -20.41 -1.95 12.66
N GLU A 164 -21.35 -1.01 12.50
CA GLU A 164 -22.56 -1.00 13.34
C GLU A 164 -23.51 -2.15 13.03
N MET A 165 -23.60 -2.56 11.76
CA MET A 165 -24.52 -3.63 11.32
C MET A 165 -24.00 -5.03 11.56
N PHE A 166 -22.68 -5.28 11.35
CA PHE A 166 -22.07 -6.61 11.35
C PHE A 166 -21.00 -6.81 12.43
N GLY A 167 -20.67 -5.74 13.18
CA GLY A 167 -19.66 -5.76 14.25
C GLY A 167 -18.23 -5.49 13.77
N ASP A 168 -17.32 -5.33 14.75
CA ASP A 168 -15.90 -4.99 14.49
C ASP A 168 -15.15 -6.01 13.64
N THR A 169 -15.58 -7.26 13.65
CA THR A 169 -14.96 -8.33 12.88
C THR A 169 -15.26 -8.28 11.40
N ALA A 170 -16.29 -7.53 10.99
CA ALA A 170 -16.71 -7.40 9.59
C ALA A 170 -15.92 -6.34 8.80
N VAL A 171 -15.06 -5.57 9.48
CA VAL A 171 -14.25 -4.52 8.87
C VAL A 171 -12.76 -4.78 9.07
N LYS A 172 -11.94 -4.27 8.16
CA LYS A 172 -10.49 -4.40 8.22
C LYS A 172 -9.81 -3.13 7.71
N LYS A 173 -8.76 -2.69 8.42
CA LYS A 173 -8.06 -1.44 8.08
C LYS A 173 -7.27 -1.51 6.77
N ASN A 174 -6.67 -2.66 6.49
CA ASN A 174 -5.90 -2.88 5.27
C ASN A 174 -5.81 -4.37 4.90
N LYS A 175 -5.52 -4.62 3.64
CA LYS A 175 -5.24 -5.97 3.12
C LYS A 175 -4.39 -5.89 1.85
N TYR A 176 -3.57 -6.91 1.58
CA TYR A 176 -2.82 -6.99 0.34
C TYR A 176 -3.73 -7.42 -0.81
N LEU A 177 -3.72 -6.66 -1.90
CA LEU A 177 -4.45 -7.00 -3.13
C LEU A 177 -3.81 -8.24 -3.78
N ARG A 178 -4.63 -9.27 -4.02
CA ARG A 178 -4.17 -10.53 -4.63
C ARG A 178 -5.02 -10.96 -5.82
N LEU A 179 -6.23 -10.45 -5.93
CA LEU A 179 -7.17 -10.81 -6.99
C LEU A 179 -8.07 -9.61 -7.33
N ILE A 180 -8.37 -9.45 -8.59
CA ILE A 180 -9.41 -8.55 -9.07
C ILE A 180 -10.53 -9.37 -9.64
N VAL A 181 -11.76 -9.13 -9.18
CA VAL A 181 -12.98 -9.72 -9.75
C VAL A 181 -13.72 -8.62 -10.51
N HIS A 182 -13.86 -8.76 -11.80
CA HIS A 182 -14.55 -7.80 -12.65
C HIS A 182 -15.95 -8.29 -12.98
N LEU A 183 -16.97 -7.53 -12.58
CA LEU A 183 -18.37 -7.83 -12.90
C LEU A 183 -18.75 -7.21 -14.23
N THR A 184 -19.21 -8.05 -15.18
CA THR A 184 -19.70 -7.59 -16.48
C THR A 184 -21.20 -7.83 -16.61
N LYS A 185 -21.90 -6.93 -17.30
CA LYS A 185 -23.28 -7.18 -17.68
C LYS A 185 -23.34 -8.34 -18.68
N PRO A 186 -24.41 -9.14 -18.68
CA PRO A 186 -24.55 -10.19 -19.67
C PRO A 186 -24.58 -9.57 -21.06
N MET A 187 -23.86 -10.17 -22.00
CA MET A 187 -24.00 -9.81 -23.41
C MET A 187 -25.42 -10.13 -23.86
N THR A 188 -26.14 -9.17 -24.42
CA THR A 188 -27.54 -9.28 -24.84
C THR A 188 -27.72 -10.08 -26.13
N GLU A 189 -26.62 -10.42 -26.83
CA GLU A 189 -26.68 -11.22 -28.03
C GLU A 189 -26.13 -12.65 -27.78
N PRO A 190 -26.90 -13.70 -28.12
CA PRO A 190 -26.36 -15.05 -28.12
C PRO A 190 -25.29 -15.15 -29.21
N THR A 191 -24.04 -15.37 -28.80
CA THR A 191 -22.98 -15.71 -29.74
C THR A 191 -23.38 -16.98 -30.50
N PRO A 192 -23.10 -17.09 -31.83
CA PRO A 192 -23.52 -18.23 -32.69
C PRO A 192 -22.96 -19.59 -32.25
N HIS A 193 -22.08 -19.64 -31.30
CA HIS A 193 -21.39 -20.83 -30.80
C HIS A 193 -21.88 -21.24 -29.41
N GLY A 194 -23.19 -21.33 -29.22
CA GLY A 194 -23.84 -21.88 -28.04
C GLY A 194 -22.99 -21.79 -26.78
N TYR A 195 -23.50 -21.35 -25.65
CA TYR A 195 -22.84 -21.21 -24.37
C TYR A 195 -21.54 -22.03 -24.24
N GLU A 196 -20.46 -21.60 -24.90
CA GLU A 196 -19.13 -22.10 -24.57
C GLU A 196 -18.99 -21.93 -23.08
N ARG A 197 -18.68 -23.03 -22.41
CA ARG A 197 -18.49 -23.13 -20.97
C ARG A 197 -17.83 -21.85 -20.52
N LEU A 198 -18.53 -21.05 -19.70
CA LEU A 198 -18.02 -19.86 -19.08
C LEU A 198 -16.82 -20.25 -18.18
N THR A 199 -15.70 -20.56 -18.79
CA THR A 199 -14.41 -20.45 -18.20
C THR A 199 -14.29 -18.96 -17.93
N GLY A 200 -14.37 -18.57 -16.65
CA GLY A 200 -14.17 -17.17 -16.26
C GLY A 200 -12.96 -16.67 -17.02
N ASP A 201 -13.15 -15.61 -17.80
CA ASP A 201 -12.06 -15.05 -18.60
C ASP A 201 -11.00 -14.59 -17.59
N SER A 202 -9.91 -15.35 -17.52
CA SER A 202 -8.83 -15.10 -16.58
C SER A 202 -7.73 -14.34 -17.28
N GLY A 203 -7.34 -13.22 -16.70
CA GLY A 203 -6.29 -12.36 -17.21
C GLY A 203 -5.47 -11.77 -16.08
N THR A 204 -4.79 -10.70 -16.39
CA THR A 204 -4.09 -9.86 -15.42
C THR A 204 -4.46 -8.40 -15.63
N ARG A 205 -4.46 -7.63 -14.57
CA ARG A 205 -4.58 -6.17 -14.62
C ARG A 205 -3.32 -5.55 -14.04
N HIS A 206 -2.68 -4.69 -14.82
CA HIS A 206 -1.53 -3.93 -14.37
C HIS A 206 -1.97 -2.84 -13.38
N VAL A 207 -1.39 -2.86 -12.17
CA VAL A 207 -1.65 -1.91 -11.10
C VAL A 207 -0.32 -1.45 -10.53
N LEU A 208 0.05 -0.19 -10.73
CA LEU A 208 1.41 0.30 -10.50
C LEU A 208 2.41 -0.59 -11.28
N ASP A 209 3.38 -1.18 -10.62
CA ASP A 209 4.39 -2.04 -11.26
C ASP A 209 4.07 -3.55 -11.11
N LEU A 210 2.83 -3.92 -10.74
CA LEU A 210 2.43 -5.31 -10.56
C LEU A 210 1.32 -5.75 -11.51
N ASP A 211 1.42 -6.99 -11.98
CA ASP A 211 0.34 -7.69 -12.66
C ASP A 211 -0.49 -8.48 -11.65
N VAL A 212 -1.70 -8.01 -11.40
CA VAL A 212 -2.65 -8.63 -10.46
C VAL A 212 -3.58 -9.56 -11.24
N PRO A 213 -3.76 -10.81 -10.81
CA PRO A 213 -4.73 -11.73 -11.42
C PRO A 213 -6.12 -11.11 -11.49
N LEU A 214 -6.77 -11.26 -12.63
CA LEU A 214 -8.12 -10.76 -12.93
C LEU A 214 -9.02 -11.91 -13.34
N ILE A 215 -10.20 -12.00 -12.74
CA ILE A 215 -11.27 -12.90 -13.14
C ILE A 215 -12.50 -12.09 -13.52
N THR A 216 -13.06 -12.35 -14.69
CA THR A 216 -14.29 -11.69 -15.15
C THR A 216 -15.49 -12.59 -14.86
N LEU A 217 -16.47 -12.08 -14.13
CA LEU A 217 -17.71 -12.77 -13.80
C LEU A 217 -18.92 -12.07 -14.44
N PRO A 218 -19.67 -12.74 -15.32
CA PRO A 218 -20.89 -12.19 -15.87
C PRO A 218 -22.01 -12.19 -14.82
N VAL A 219 -22.65 -11.04 -14.64
CA VAL A 219 -23.82 -10.89 -13.78
C VAL A 219 -25.04 -11.43 -14.51
N MET A 220 -25.56 -12.58 -14.11
CA MET A 220 -26.71 -13.23 -14.74
C MET A 220 -27.79 -13.53 -13.70
N PRO A 221 -29.08 -13.36 -14.05
CA PRO A 221 -30.17 -13.77 -13.17
C PRO A 221 -30.06 -15.25 -12.76
N GLY A 222 -30.31 -15.54 -11.50
CA GLY A 222 -30.27 -16.91 -10.96
C GLY A 222 -28.88 -17.47 -10.64
N ARG A 223 -27.81 -16.72 -10.87
CA ARG A 223 -26.45 -17.09 -10.42
C ARG A 223 -26.09 -16.38 -9.11
N ASN A 224 -25.59 -17.14 -8.15
CA ASN A 224 -25.09 -16.58 -6.91
C ASN A 224 -23.63 -16.11 -7.09
N LEU A 225 -23.45 -14.79 -7.25
CA LEU A 225 -22.13 -14.17 -7.45
C LEU A 225 -21.21 -14.33 -6.24
N ALA A 226 -21.75 -14.39 -5.01
CA ALA A 226 -20.93 -14.58 -3.81
C ALA A 226 -20.28 -15.96 -3.83
N VAL A 227 -21.01 -17.01 -4.19
CA VAL A 227 -20.46 -18.36 -4.33
C VAL A 227 -19.37 -18.42 -5.40
N LEU A 228 -19.58 -17.75 -6.56
CA LEU A 228 -18.60 -17.71 -7.62
C LEU A 228 -17.35 -16.95 -7.20
N THR A 229 -17.52 -15.83 -6.51
CA THR A 229 -16.40 -15.03 -5.99
C THR A 229 -15.61 -15.79 -4.94
N GLU A 230 -16.30 -16.49 -4.01
CA GLU A 230 -15.66 -17.36 -3.01
C GLU A 230 -14.89 -18.52 -3.67
N ALA A 231 -15.44 -19.12 -4.73
CA ALA A 231 -14.76 -20.19 -5.47
C ALA A 231 -13.50 -19.67 -6.20
N ALA A 232 -13.57 -18.46 -6.75
CA ALA A 232 -12.46 -17.82 -7.46
C ALA A 232 -11.29 -17.45 -6.53
N THR A 233 -11.51 -17.38 -5.20
CA THR A 233 -10.49 -17.05 -4.20
C THR A 233 -9.81 -18.28 -3.58
N ARG A 234 -10.20 -19.50 -3.95
CA ARG A 234 -9.62 -20.77 -3.47
C ARG A 234 -8.65 -21.37 -4.47
#